data_118e29e57d9c49c0bff0f174ea94fbf1
#
_entry.id   118e29e57d9c49c0bff0f174ea94fbf1
#
_cell.length_a   1.000
_cell.length_b   1.000
_cell.length_c   1.000
_cell.angle_alpha   90.00
_cell.angle_beta   90.00
_cell.angle_gamma   90.00
#
_symmetry.space_group_name_H-M   'P 1'
#
loop_
_entity.id
_entity.type
_entity.pdbx_description
1 polymer ?
#
loop_
_entity_poly.entity_id
_entity_poly.type
_entity_poly.pdbx_seq_one_letter_code
_entity_poly.pdbx_strand_id
1 'polypeptide(L)'
;MSYLEEMRPDHYPALYEILREHDPTFDADSLDHMIACFQGLEGWVVLSEDGVMVGMVAYSHFQPGLTIIIHGVVDKNWRGRWVTRRNLRTIFEKPYNELDLPRVSGYMVADLNTEQLWPIFKKIGFRLEGCIRKGFRFRGKLHDLYLVGMLREECRWIK
;
A
#
# COMPACT_ATOMS: atom_id res chain seq x y z
N MET A 1 2.17 5.55 -19.16
CA MET A 1 2.06 6.37 -17.93
C MET A 1 0.91 5.84 -17.07
N SER A 2 0.90 6.10 -15.78
CA SER A 2 -0.21 5.74 -14.89
C SER A 2 -0.64 6.97 -14.10
N TYR A 3 -1.87 6.99 -13.63
CA TYR A 3 -2.39 8.05 -12.78
C TYR A 3 -3.19 7.47 -11.61
N LEU A 4 -3.45 8.29 -10.61
CA LEU A 4 -4.21 7.92 -9.43
C LEU A 4 -5.62 8.53 -9.52
N GLU A 5 -6.60 7.75 -9.13
CA GLU A 5 -7.97 8.19 -8.91
C GLU A 5 -8.38 7.81 -7.49
N GLU A 6 -9.13 8.66 -6.81
CA GLU A 6 -9.62 8.37 -5.48
C GLU A 6 -10.46 7.08 -5.48
N MET A 7 -10.19 6.21 -4.53
CA MET A 7 -10.87 4.92 -4.42
C MET A 7 -12.32 5.10 -4.00
N ARG A 8 -13.23 4.50 -4.76
CA ARG A 8 -14.68 4.55 -4.54
C ARG A 8 -15.28 3.14 -4.58
N PRO A 9 -16.50 2.96 -4.07
CA PRO A 9 -17.18 1.65 -4.06
C PRO A 9 -17.33 0.99 -5.44
N ASP A 10 -17.50 1.77 -6.50
CA ASP A 10 -17.58 1.27 -7.87
C ASP A 10 -16.29 0.62 -8.40
N HIS A 11 -15.15 0.88 -7.74
CA HIS A 11 -13.87 0.25 -8.02
C HIS A 11 -13.73 -1.16 -7.41
N TYR A 12 -14.51 -1.50 -6.39
CA TYR A 12 -14.28 -2.71 -5.59
C TYR A 12 -14.34 -4.02 -6.35
N PRO A 13 -15.24 -4.24 -7.33
CA PRO A 13 -15.25 -5.49 -8.08
C PRO A 13 -13.94 -5.74 -8.84
N ALA A 14 -13.42 -4.73 -9.55
CA ALA A 14 -12.14 -4.84 -10.26
C ALA A 14 -10.97 -4.97 -9.28
N LEU A 15 -11.01 -4.27 -8.17
CA LEU A 15 -9.99 -4.33 -7.13
C LEU A 15 -9.91 -5.70 -6.47
N TYR A 16 -11.05 -6.36 -6.24
CA TYR A 16 -11.11 -7.71 -5.70
C TYR A 16 -10.33 -8.69 -6.59
N GLU A 17 -10.49 -8.62 -7.90
CA GLU A 17 -9.76 -9.48 -8.83
C GLU A 17 -8.25 -9.20 -8.82
N ILE A 18 -7.84 -7.93 -8.74
CA ILE A 18 -6.42 -7.55 -8.64
C ILE A 18 -5.80 -8.09 -7.34
N LEU A 19 -6.49 -7.95 -6.22
CA LEU A 19 -6.01 -8.45 -4.92
C LEU A 19 -5.88 -9.97 -4.91
N ARG A 20 -6.87 -10.68 -5.43
CA ARG A 20 -6.82 -12.15 -5.55
C ARG A 20 -5.63 -12.63 -6.37
N GLU A 21 -5.32 -11.94 -7.45
CA GLU A 21 -4.27 -12.35 -8.38
C GLU A 21 -2.87 -11.93 -7.92
N HIS A 22 -2.74 -10.75 -7.30
CA HIS A 22 -1.44 -10.11 -7.13
C HIS A 22 -1.01 -9.90 -5.68
N ASP A 23 -1.90 -10.06 -4.71
CA ASP A 23 -1.57 -9.97 -3.29
C ASP A 23 -1.50 -11.35 -2.63
N PRO A 24 -0.31 -11.88 -2.37
CA PRO A 24 -0.16 -13.19 -1.73
C PRO A 24 -0.61 -13.24 -0.26
N THR A 25 -0.92 -12.09 0.34
CA THR A 25 -1.46 -11.99 1.71
C THR A 25 -2.98 -11.79 1.75
N PHE A 26 -3.61 -11.68 0.58
CA PHE A 26 -5.05 -11.47 0.49
C PHE A 26 -5.85 -12.73 0.85
N ASP A 27 -6.75 -12.60 1.81
CA ASP A 27 -7.48 -13.74 2.39
C ASP A 27 -9.01 -13.51 2.47
N ALA A 28 -9.54 -12.55 1.70
CA ALA A 28 -10.98 -12.42 1.58
C ALA A 28 -11.53 -13.47 0.60
N ASP A 29 -12.48 -14.26 1.06
CA ASP A 29 -13.09 -15.37 0.31
C ASP A 29 -14.21 -14.92 -0.64
N SER A 30 -14.64 -13.67 -0.53
CA SER A 30 -15.68 -13.06 -1.35
C SER A 30 -15.50 -11.55 -1.49
N LEU A 31 -16.16 -10.97 -2.51
CA LEU A 31 -16.22 -9.51 -2.69
C LEU A 31 -16.84 -8.82 -1.46
N ASP A 32 -17.92 -9.39 -0.92
CA ASP A 32 -18.59 -8.83 0.27
C ASP A 32 -17.67 -8.84 1.49
N HIS A 33 -16.88 -9.88 1.67
CA HIS A 33 -15.88 -9.95 2.73
C HIS A 33 -14.80 -8.86 2.54
N MET A 34 -14.29 -8.69 1.32
CA MET A 34 -13.35 -7.62 1.02
C MET A 34 -13.94 -6.25 1.32
N ILE A 35 -15.18 -5.98 0.89
CA ILE A 35 -15.87 -4.70 1.14
C ILE A 35 -15.97 -4.42 2.64
N ALA A 36 -16.31 -5.44 3.43
CA ALA A 36 -16.36 -5.31 4.89
C ALA A 36 -14.99 -4.94 5.49
N CYS A 37 -13.90 -5.54 4.98
CA CYS A 37 -12.53 -5.24 5.42
C CYS A 37 -12.07 -3.85 4.97
N PHE A 38 -12.63 -3.32 3.89
CA PHE A 38 -12.23 -2.03 3.29
C PHE A 38 -13.02 -0.84 3.82
N GLN A 39 -13.99 -1.05 4.70
CA GLN A 39 -14.73 0.05 5.33
C GLN A 39 -13.76 1.00 6.07
N GLY A 40 -13.82 2.28 5.70
CA GLY A 40 -12.96 3.31 6.29
C GLY A 40 -11.53 3.37 5.76
N LEU A 41 -11.16 2.55 4.77
CA LEU A 41 -9.91 2.71 4.05
C LEU A 41 -10.00 3.92 3.10
N GLU A 42 -9.02 4.79 3.20
CA GLU A 42 -8.81 5.88 2.25
C GLU A 42 -7.64 5.57 1.34
N GLY A 43 -7.77 5.88 0.07
CA GLY A 43 -6.67 5.63 -0.87
C GLY A 43 -7.05 5.92 -2.32
N TRP A 44 -6.24 5.39 -3.19
CA TRP A 44 -6.34 5.56 -4.63
C TRP A 44 -6.29 4.24 -5.36
N VAL A 45 -6.99 4.16 -6.46
CA VAL A 45 -6.75 3.15 -7.49
C VAL A 45 -5.68 3.67 -8.44
N VAL A 46 -4.83 2.77 -8.93
CA VAL A 46 -3.82 3.04 -9.95
C VAL A 46 -4.39 2.63 -11.28
N LEU A 47 -4.50 3.59 -12.19
CA LEU A 47 -5.02 3.39 -13.53
C LEU A 47 -3.90 3.52 -14.58
N SER A 48 -3.96 2.70 -15.63
CA SER A 48 -3.14 2.88 -16.83
C SER A 48 -3.62 4.08 -17.64
N GLU A 49 -2.90 4.47 -18.68
CA GLU A 49 -3.34 5.54 -19.61
C GLU A 49 -4.69 5.26 -20.25
N ASP A 50 -4.97 3.98 -20.50
CA ASP A 50 -6.23 3.53 -21.11
C ASP A 50 -7.37 3.41 -20.09
N GLY A 51 -7.15 3.84 -18.84
CA GLY A 51 -8.14 3.79 -17.77
C GLY A 51 -8.36 2.39 -17.16
N VAL A 52 -7.48 1.45 -17.45
CA VAL A 52 -7.55 0.10 -16.87
C VAL A 52 -6.94 0.12 -15.47
N MET A 53 -7.68 -0.41 -14.49
CA MET A 53 -7.17 -0.53 -13.14
C MET A 53 -6.05 -1.57 -13.07
N VAL A 54 -4.91 -1.16 -12.50
CA VAL A 54 -3.71 -1.98 -12.38
C VAL A 54 -3.24 -2.13 -10.93
N GLY A 55 -3.92 -1.50 -9.99
CA GLY A 55 -3.57 -1.61 -8.58
C GLY A 55 -4.27 -0.63 -7.67
N MET A 56 -3.82 -0.61 -6.43
CA MET A 56 -4.26 0.35 -5.41
C MET A 56 -3.11 0.77 -4.50
N VAL A 57 -3.28 1.94 -3.88
CA VAL A 57 -2.52 2.39 -2.70
C VAL A 57 -3.51 2.94 -1.69
N ALA A 58 -3.45 2.49 -0.46
CA ALA A 58 -4.39 2.90 0.58
C ALA A 58 -3.69 3.12 1.92
N TYR A 59 -4.38 3.82 2.81
CA TYR A 59 -3.94 4.06 4.19
C TYR A 59 -4.88 3.41 5.19
N SER A 60 -4.30 2.91 6.27
CA SER A 60 -5.03 2.40 7.44
C SER A 60 -4.32 2.74 8.74
N HIS A 61 -4.93 2.39 9.87
CA HIS A 61 -4.33 2.51 11.20
C HIS A 61 -3.75 3.89 11.48
N PHE A 62 -4.55 4.93 11.19
CA PHE A 62 -4.17 6.31 11.49
C PHE A 62 -4.02 6.52 13.00
N GLN A 63 -2.84 6.98 13.42
CA GLN A 63 -2.53 7.39 14.78
C GLN A 63 -2.18 8.88 14.78
N PRO A 64 -3.09 9.76 15.26
CA PRO A 64 -2.89 11.20 15.24
C PRO A 64 -1.56 11.63 15.86
N GLY A 65 -0.83 12.52 15.16
CA GLY A 65 0.47 13.03 15.62
C GLY A 65 1.62 12.03 15.57
N LEU A 66 1.39 10.81 15.07
CA LEU A 66 2.42 9.77 15.03
C LEU A 66 2.61 9.17 13.62
N THR A 67 1.65 8.41 13.13
CA THR A 67 1.86 7.64 11.89
C THR A 67 0.56 7.21 11.24
N ILE A 68 0.67 6.77 10.00
CA ILE A 68 -0.34 6.03 9.25
C ILE A 68 0.33 4.88 8.52
N ILE A 69 -0.38 3.78 8.28
CA ILE A 69 0.14 2.63 7.57
C ILE A 69 -0.26 2.71 6.10
N ILE A 70 0.71 2.61 5.21
CA ILE A 70 0.51 2.54 3.76
C ILE A 70 0.42 1.08 3.31
N HIS A 71 -0.54 0.81 2.44
CA HIS A 71 -0.71 -0.46 1.74
C HIS A 71 -0.66 -0.23 0.24
N GLY A 72 -0.16 -1.21 -0.50
CA GLY A 72 -0.16 -1.14 -1.96
C GLY A 72 -0.11 -2.51 -2.59
N VAL A 73 -0.95 -2.71 -3.61
CA VAL A 73 -0.95 -3.89 -4.46
C VAL A 73 -1.06 -3.43 -5.90
N VAL A 74 -0.15 -3.90 -6.74
CA VAL A 74 -0.12 -3.53 -8.15
C VAL A 74 0.16 -4.79 -8.99
N ASP A 75 -0.53 -4.91 -10.11
CA ASP A 75 -0.29 -5.93 -11.12
C ASP A 75 1.22 -6.09 -11.38
N LYS A 76 1.67 -7.34 -11.43
CA LYS A 76 3.10 -7.67 -11.60
C LYS A 76 3.76 -7.00 -12.80
N ASN A 77 3.00 -6.78 -13.90
CA ASN A 77 3.50 -6.13 -15.11
C ASN A 77 3.64 -4.61 -14.97
N TRP A 78 3.03 -4.04 -13.91
CA TRP A 78 3.02 -2.62 -13.61
C TRP A 78 3.88 -2.24 -12.39
N ARG A 79 4.48 -3.22 -11.73
CA ARG A 79 5.33 -2.97 -10.56
C ARG A 79 6.47 -2.03 -10.92
N GLY A 80 6.58 -0.95 -10.15
CA GLY A 80 7.56 0.11 -10.37
C GLY A 80 7.20 1.13 -11.46
N ARG A 81 6.30 0.84 -12.39
CA ARG A 81 5.87 1.80 -13.44
C ARG A 81 4.96 2.90 -12.89
N TRP A 82 4.19 2.59 -11.86
CA TRP A 82 3.32 3.55 -11.19
C TRP A 82 4.07 4.48 -10.22
N VAL A 83 5.32 4.15 -9.88
CA VAL A 83 6.19 4.90 -8.97
C VAL A 83 6.76 6.11 -9.73
N THR A 84 5.92 7.11 -9.95
CA THR A 84 6.26 8.38 -10.61
C THR A 84 6.27 9.51 -9.58
N ARG A 85 6.98 10.60 -9.87
CA ARG A 85 6.99 11.78 -9.00
C ARG A 85 5.58 12.31 -8.74
N ARG A 86 4.74 12.37 -9.77
CA ARG A 86 3.36 12.84 -9.68
C ARG A 86 2.54 11.98 -8.71
N ASN A 87 2.54 10.67 -8.92
CA ASN A 87 1.76 9.74 -8.10
C ASN A 87 2.23 9.75 -6.63
N LEU A 88 3.55 9.69 -6.42
CA LEU A 88 4.10 9.71 -5.07
C LEU A 88 3.86 11.03 -4.35
N ARG A 89 3.89 12.16 -5.05
CA ARG A 89 3.52 13.44 -4.46
C ARG A 89 2.07 13.40 -3.98
N THR A 90 1.13 12.95 -4.81
CA THR A 90 -0.28 12.82 -4.43
C THR A 90 -0.44 11.93 -3.18
N ILE A 91 0.24 10.78 -3.15
CA ILE A 91 0.17 9.84 -2.04
C ILE A 91 0.71 10.46 -0.74
N PHE A 92 1.88 11.10 -0.78
CA PHE A 92 2.53 11.61 0.44
C PHE A 92 2.10 13.01 0.87
N GLU A 93 1.38 13.76 0.02
CA GLU A 93 0.78 15.05 0.41
C GLU A 93 -0.13 14.88 1.63
N LYS A 94 -0.99 13.87 1.61
CA LYS A 94 -1.95 13.63 2.70
C LYS A 94 -1.29 13.39 4.06
N PRO A 95 -0.43 12.37 4.26
CA PRO A 95 0.14 12.12 5.58
C PRO A 95 1.04 13.24 6.08
N TYR A 96 1.83 13.86 5.22
CA TYR A 96 2.84 14.80 5.68
C TYR A 96 2.36 16.25 5.73
N ASN A 97 1.54 16.70 4.79
CA ASN A 97 1.12 18.09 4.71
C ASN A 97 -0.29 18.32 5.24
N GLU A 98 -1.24 17.41 4.97
CA GLU A 98 -2.63 17.56 5.46
C GLU A 98 -2.79 17.06 6.89
N LEU A 99 -2.20 15.91 7.24
CA LEU A 99 -2.31 15.30 8.56
C LEU A 99 -1.14 15.65 9.50
N ASP A 100 -0.13 16.35 9.00
CA ASP A 100 1.07 16.78 9.74
C ASP A 100 1.77 15.64 10.51
N LEU A 101 1.86 14.46 9.90
CA LEU A 101 2.50 13.31 10.53
C LEU A 101 4.01 13.36 10.41
N PRO A 102 4.76 12.94 11.44
CA PRO A 102 6.22 12.85 11.38
C PRO A 102 6.71 11.66 10.55
N ARG A 103 5.88 10.63 10.33
CA ARG A 103 6.27 9.42 9.62
C ARG A 103 5.10 8.70 8.94
N VAL A 104 5.44 7.89 7.94
CA VAL A 104 4.56 6.87 7.34
C VAL A 104 5.20 5.51 7.55
N SER A 105 4.41 4.53 7.94
CA SER A 105 4.83 3.16 8.21
C SER A 105 4.28 2.19 7.18
N GLY A 106 4.92 1.02 7.04
CA GLY A 106 4.45 -0.07 6.21
C GLY A 106 4.92 -1.41 6.75
N TYR A 107 4.35 -2.48 6.20
CA TYR A 107 4.69 -3.86 6.55
C TYR A 107 5.00 -4.69 5.33
N MET A 108 5.85 -5.69 5.51
CA MET A 108 6.08 -6.77 4.56
C MET A 108 6.05 -8.09 5.31
N VAL A 109 5.38 -9.08 4.76
CA VAL A 109 5.30 -10.42 5.35
C VAL A 109 6.37 -11.30 4.73
N ALA A 110 7.25 -11.86 5.57
CA ALA A 110 8.30 -12.76 5.14
C ALA A 110 7.70 -13.97 4.41
N ASP A 111 8.37 -14.41 3.35
CA ASP A 111 7.99 -15.55 2.50
C ASP A 111 6.68 -15.37 1.71
N LEU A 112 6.00 -14.24 1.83
CA LEU A 112 4.76 -13.94 1.09
C LEU A 112 4.91 -12.77 0.13
N ASN A 113 5.14 -11.54 0.62
CA ASN A 113 5.14 -10.35 -0.23
C ASN A 113 6.43 -9.51 -0.16
N THR A 114 7.42 -9.91 0.63
CA THR A 114 8.66 -9.13 0.81
C THR A 114 9.42 -8.95 -0.51
N GLU A 115 9.55 -9.98 -1.34
CA GLU A 115 10.22 -9.88 -2.64
C GLU A 115 9.55 -8.89 -3.59
N GLN A 116 8.23 -8.75 -3.48
CA GLN A 116 7.45 -7.82 -4.31
C GLN A 116 7.53 -6.39 -3.80
N LEU A 117 7.44 -6.20 -2.49
CA LEU A 117 7.27 -4.89 -1.87
C LEU A 117 8.60 -4.20 -1.55
N TRP A 118 9.62 -4.94 -1.13
CA TRP A 118 10.87 -4.32 -0.70
C TRP A 118 11.56 -3.48 -1.79
N PRO A 119 11.67 -3.91 -3.05
CA PRO A 119 12.23 -3.08 -4.11
C PRO A 119 11.47 -1.76 -4.30
N ILE A 120 10.15 -1.80 -4.13
CA ILE A 120 9.29 -0.62 -4.27
C ILE A 120 9.46 0.31 -3.07
N PHE A 121 9.35 -0.19 -1.85
CA PHE A 121 9.57 0.59 -0.63
C PHE A 121 10.94 1.27 -0.63
N LYS A 122 11.98 0.52 -0.98
CA LYS A 122 13.35 1.04 -1.09
C LYS A 122 13.46 2.16 -2.14
N LYS A 123 12.86 1.96 -3.31
CA LYS A 123 12.83 2.98 -4.38
C LYS A 123 12.10 4.24 -3.95
N ILE A 124 11.03 4.12 -3.17
CA ILE A 124 10.26 5.26 -2.65
C ILE A 124 11.07 6.01 -1.59
N GLY A 125 11.87 5.33 -0.78
CA GLY A 125 12.70 5.93 0.26
C GLY A 125 12.43 5.39 1.67
N PHE A 126 11.65 4.32 1.78
CA PHE A 126 11.46 3.64 3.06
C PHE A 126 12.73 2.92 3.52
N ARG A 127 12.90 2.85 4.83
CA ARG A 127 13.96 2.08 5.48
C ARG A 127 13.36 0.89 6.22
N LEU A 128 14.12 -0.20 6.26
CA LEU A 128 13.80 -1.33 7.12
C LEU A 128 14.10 -0.93 8.58
N GLU A 129 13.10 -1.04 9.46
CA GLU A 129 13.20 -0.60 10.85
C GLU A 129 13.23 -1.77 11.84
N GLY A 130 12.77 -2.94 11.43
CA GLY A 130 12.78 -4.10 12.31
C GLY A 130 12.03 -5.30 11.77
N CYS A 131 12.00 -6.33 12.62
CA CYS A 131 11.30 -7.57 12.36
C CYS A 131 10.56 -8.02 13.63
N ILE A 132 9.28 -8.31 13.49
CA ILE A 132 8.49 -8.99 14.52
C ILE A 132 8.44 -10.46 14.16
N ARG A 133 9.18 -11.30 14.90
CA ARG A 133 9.19 -12.74 14.66
C ARG A 133 7.81 -13.32 14.92
N LYS A 134 7.29 -14.14 13.98
CA LYS A 134 5.93 -14.72 14.02
C LYS A 134 4.82 -13.66 14.18
N GLY A 135 5.05 -12.47 13.64
CA GLY A 135 4.18 -11.30 13.79
C GLY A 135 2.95 -11.30 12.90
N PHE A 136 2.82 -12.25 11.99
CA PHE A 136 1.70 -12.33 11.06
C PHE A 136 1.21 -13.78 10.91
N ARG A 137 -0.10 -13.98 10.98
CA ARG A 137 -0.72 -15.27 10.74
C ARG A 137 -1.47 -15.25 9.40
N PHE A 138 -1.13 -16.18 8.53
CA PHE A 138 -1.79 -16.36 7.24
C PHE A 138 -2.08 -17.85 7.02
N ARG A 139 -3.34 -18.20 6.78
CA ARG A 139 -3.81 -19.58 6.56
C ARG A 139 -3.25 -20.58 7.57
N GLY A 140 -3.30 -20.22 8.85
CA GLY A 140 -2.83 -21.04 9.96
C GLY A 140 -1.32 -21.08 10.19
N LYS A 141 -0.52 -20.54 9.27
CA LYS A 141 0.96 -20.46 9.38
C LYS A 141 1.40 -19.10 9.93
N LEU A 142 2.40 -19.12 10.80
CA LEU A 142 3.02 -17.91 11.33
C LEU A 142 4.21 -17.49 10.45
N HIS A 143 4.27 -16.20 10.14
CA HIS A 143 5.33 -15.56 9.37
C HIS A 143 5.95 -14.42 10.15
N ASP A 144 7.20 -14.12 9.88
CA ASP A 144 7.83 -12.91 10.39
C ASP A 144 7.28 -11.69 9.66
N LEU A 145 7.17 -10.57 10.37
CA LEU A 145 6.66 -9.31 9.86
C LEU A 145 7.76 -8.26 9.87
N TYR A 146 8.17 -7.81 8.70
CA TYR A 146 9.13 -6.72 8.57
C TYR A 146 8.43 -5.36 8.66
N LEU A 147 9.02 -4.46 9.42
CA LEU A 147 8.56 -3.08 9.57
C LEU A 147 9.42 -2.16 8.71
N VAL A 148 8.75 -1.28 7.96
CA VAL A 148 9.41 -0.23 7.20
C VAL A 148 8.81 1.12 7.57
N GLY A 149 9.60 2.18 7.43
CA GLY A 149 9.15 3.53 7.72
C GLY A 149 9.91 4.56 6.89
N MET A 150 9.29 5.72 6.71
CA MET A 150 9.88 6.90 6.11
C MET A 150 9.51 8.11 6.95
N LEU A 151 10.49 8.87 7.39
CA LEU A 151 10.28 10.12 8.11
C LEU A 151 9.93 11.24 7.11
N ARG A 152 9.21 12.27 7.61
CA ARG A 152 8.84 13.43 6.80
C ARG A 152 10.04 14.09 6.13
N GLU A 153 11.12 14.32 6.87
CA GLU A 153 12.35 14.93 6.37
C GLU A 153 13.09 14.07 5.33
N GLU A 154 12.85 12.77 5.30
CA GLU A 154 13.40 11.82 4.33
C GLU A 154 12.59 11.79 3.02
N CYS A 155 11.32 12.24 3.06
CA CYS A 155 10.42 12.20 1.92
C CYS A 155 10.78 13.27 0.88
N ARG A 156 11.36 12.84 -0.24
CA ARG A 156 11.75 13.71 -1.35
C ARG A 156 10.60 14.09 -2.29
N TRP A 157 9.43 13.50 -2.11
CA TRP A 157 8.32 13.61 -3.05
C TRP A 157 7.44 14.83 -2.79
N ILE A 158 7.47 15.37 -1.59
CA ILE A 158 6.68 16.54 -1.16
C ILE A 158 7.50 17.84 -1.15
N LYS A 159 8.77 17.76 -1.57
CA LYS A 159 9.68 18.93 -1.68
C LYS A 159 9.57 19.58 -3.04
#